data_e9469a59abb950e429fc48d4b2340672
#
_entry.id   e9469a59abb950e429fc48d4b2340672
#
_cell.length_a   1.000
_cell.length_b   1.000
_cell.length_c   1.000
_cell.angle_alpha   90.00
_cell.angle_beta   90.00
_cell.angle_gamma   90.00
#
_symmetry.space_group_name_H-M   'P 1'
#
loop_
_entity.id
_entity.type
_entity.pdbx_description
1 polymer ?
#
loop_
_entity_poly.entity_id
_entity_poly.type
_entity_poly.pdbx_seq_one_letter_code
_entity_poly.pdbx_strand_id
1 'polypeptide(L)'
;SMRKDVYERMRYFVLEKIRPNYSAIARQYDVNPRTVKAAYVRAQSGEVAVVRKRQKRRSKLDGYRDIIEDKYTAGCSARSIYDFIVEKGFTGKYTIVKDYCRRFRRTQAKKATIRVEHTIGLSAQVDWKERVTMTDRNGVPHTFSIFLYVLPYSKFKFLKLTLDQKQDTLFKCLFEAFKVTGGIPKEIWFDNMSTVIDHKLSDFHHHRFNERFLSFSHDAGFHPVACRPFRPQTKGCVEALARTMERLKPYDGEFSTVNDLNDIVNRLAEWLNHEKSQSNNQKPIELWTKEKEHFRSLNHDLVRYFNSDQTRKVSQDSMIRFQNHQYSVSPNYIGKEVEIKPTTDGKTIRIFYHGTEIQKHDLTNKQFNYDPHDKHAILKSDLMKDKTDEEINQYMLNNLSIYDQIGE
;
A
#
# COMPACT_ATOMS: atom_id res chain seq x y z
N SER A 1 24.98 -23.03 7.33
CA SER A 1 24.30 -22.76 6.08
C SER A 1 24.00 -21.26 5.99
N MET A 2 24.29 -20.66 4.84
CA MET A 2 24.06 -19.23 4.61
C MET A 2 22.56 -18.93 4.61
N ARG A 3 22.15 -17.90 5.32
CA ARG A 3 20.74 -17.43 5.29
C ARG A 3 20.51 -16.70 3.97
N LYS A 4 19.57 -17.21 3.17
CA LYS A 4 19.25 -16.70 1.84
C LYS A 4 18.79 -15.25 1.89
N ASP A 5 17.97 -14.90 2.89
CA ASP A 5 17.46 -13.56 3.14
C ASP A 5 18.57 -12.52 3.40
N VAL A 6 19.60 -12.90 4.18
CA VAL A 6 20.76 -12.03 4.42
C VAL A 6 21.62 -11.89 3.16
N TYR A 7 21.77 -12.99 2.40
CA TYR A 7 22.53 -12.96 1.16
C TYR A 7 21.88 -12.08 0.09
N GLU A 8 20.57 -12.24 -0.14
CA GLU A 8 19.81 -11.41 -1.10
C GLU A 8 19.87 -9.93 -0.71
N ARG A 9 19.80 -9.64 0.57
CA ARG A 9 19.98 -8.29 1.10
C ARG A 9 21.37 -7.74 0.79
N MET A 10 22.42 -8.53 1.00
CA MET A 10 23.79 -8.11 0.72
C MET A 10 24.07 -7.97 -0.77
N ARG A 11 23.47 -8.82 -1.60
CA ARG A 11 23.52 -8.68 -3.06
C ARG A 11 22.94 -7.33 -3.51
N TYR A 12 21.83 -6.90 -2.93
CA TYR A 12 21.26 -5.58 -3.19
C TYR A 12 22.24 -4.45 -2.84
N PHE A 13 22.90 -4.51 -1.67
CA PHE A 13 23.92 -3.53 -1.28
C PHE A 13 25.11 -3.48 -2.23
N VAL A 14 25.51 -4.61 -2.78
CA VAL A 14 26.56 -4.68 -3.80
C VAL A 14 26.13 -4.03 -5.11
N LEU A 15 24.93 -4.34 -5.59
CA LEU A 15 24.36 -3.76 -6.82
C LEU A 15 24.22 -2.24 -6.74
N GLU A 16 23.80 -1.73 -5.60
CA GLU A 16 23.62 -0.29 -5.34
C GLU A 16 24.92 0.41 -4.90
N LYS A 17 26.05 -0.31 -4.86
CA LYS A 17 27.36 0.21 -4.42
C LYS A 17 27.34 0.85 -3.02
N ILE A 18 26.49 0.33 -2.13
CA ILE A 18 26.36 0.81 -0.75
C ILE A 18 27.28 0.00 0.15
N ARG A 19 28.05 0.68 0.99
CA ARG A 19 28.81 0.03 2.04
C ARG A 19 27.88 -0.34 3.21
N PRO A 20 27.68 -1.65 3.53
CA PRO A 20 26.76 -2.04 4.59
C PRO A 20 27.33 -1.78 5.99
N ASN A 21 26.49 -1.33 6.91
CA ASN A 21 26.77 -1.41 8.34
C ASN A 21 26.45 -2.84 8.83
N TYR A 22 27.46 -3.69 8.92
CA TYR A 22 27.30 -5.10 9.26
C TYR A 22 26.63 -5.32 10.62
N SER A 23 26.92 -4.47 11.60
CA SER A 23 26.34 -4.59 12.94
C SER A 23 24.86 -4.21 12.94
N ALA A 24 24.46 -3.14 12.25
CA ALA A 24 23.08 -2.71 12.13
C ALA A 24 22.23 -3.77 11.41
N ILE A 25 22.73 -4.30 10.29
CA ILE A 25 22.06 -5.34 9.51
C ILE A 25 21.99 -6.67 10.29
N ALA A 26 23.05 -7.02 11.00
CA ALA A 26 23.07 -8.22 11.85
C ALA A 26 21.98 -8.16 12.93
N ARG A 27 21.80 -7.00 13.55
CA ARG A 27 20.71 -6.74 14.51
C ARG A 27 19.33 -6.87 13.85
N GLN A 28 19.19 -6.30 12.66
CA GLN A 28 17.94 -6.32 11.89
C GLN A 28 17.50 -7.74 11.50
N TYR A 29 18.45 -8.60 11.14
CA TYR A 29 18.21 -9.98 10.72
C TYR A 29 18.38 -11.02 11.83
N ASP A 30 18.74 -10.59 13.05
CA ASP A 30 19.05 -11.45 14.20
C ASP A 30 20.08 -12.52 13.86
N VAL A 31 21.22 -12.06 13.34
CA VAL A 31 22.37 -12.88 12.97
C VAL A 31 23.66 -12.28 13.52
N ASN A 32 24.74 -13.05 13.50
CA ASN A 32 26.05 -12.51 13.85
C ASN A 32 26.56 -11.56 12.75
N PRO A 33 27.20 -10.41 13.09
CA PRO A 33 27.82 -9.51 12.11
C PRO A 33 28.77 -10.19 11.13
N ARG A 34 29.47 -11.25 11.58
CA ARG A 34 30.32 -12.07 10.72
C ARG A 34 29.54 -12.77 9.60
N THR A 35 28.30 -13.18 9.88
CA THR A 35 27.40 -13.78 8.88
C THR A 35 27.02 -12.78 7.80
N VAL A 36 26.74 -11.53 8.18
CA VAL A 36 26.43 -10.46 7.24
C VAL A 36 27.63 -10.11 6.38
N LYS A 37 28.83 -9.97 7.01
CA LYS A 37 30.09 -9.72 6.29
C LYS A 37 30.41 -10.84 5.29
N ALA A 38 30.26 -12.09 5.69
CA ALA A 38 30.48 -13.23 4.81
C ALA A 38 29.48 -13.26 3.64
N ALA A 39 28.23 -12.91 3.88
CA ALA A 39 27.23 -12.80 2.83
C ALA A 39 27.54 -11.66 1.84
N TYR A 40 28.04 -10.54 2.34
CA TYR A 40 28.45 -9.41 1.50
C TYR A 40 29.64 -9.74 0.60
N VAL A 41 30.69 -10.35 1.17
CA VAL A 41 31.88 -10.77 0.41
C VAL A 41 31.50 -11.78 -0.69
N ARG A 42 30.62 -12.74 -0.40
CA ARG A 42 30.11 -13.68 -1.40
C ARG A 42 29.27 -13.00 -2.48
N ALA A 43 28.46 -12.03 -2.10
CA ALA A 43 27.71 -11.25 -3.07
C ALA A 43 28.60 -10.44 -4.02
N GLN A 44 29.76 -9.95 -3.51
CA GLN A 44 30.76 -9.27 -4.33
C GLN A 44 31.47 -10.21 -5.31
N SER A 45 31.73 -11.47 -4.90
CA SER A 45 32.37 -12.47 -5.77
C SER A 45 31.44 -13.07 -6.83
N GLY A 46 30.17 -12.73 -6.80
CA GLY A 46 29.18 -13.26 -7.76
C GLY A 46 28.83 -14.73 -7.55
N GLU A 47 29.26 -15.34 -6.47
CA GLU A 47 28.94 -16.74 -6.14
C GLU A 47 27.43 -16.88 -5.93
N VAL A 48 26.76 -17.61 -6.80
CA VAL A 48 25.37 -17.99 -6.61
C VAL A 48 25.28 -18.95 -5.43
N ALA A 49 24.50 -18.59 -4.41
CA ALA A 49 24.28 -19.45 -3.27
C ALA A 49 23.60 -20.75 -3.68
N VAL A 50 24.34 -21.79 -3.92
CA VAL A 50 23.80 -23.14 -4.07
C VAL A 50 23.27 -23.58 -2.71
N VAL A 51 22.00 -23.34 -2.48
CA VAL A 51 21.29 -23.81 -1.28
C VAL A 51 21.06 -25.31 -1.46
N ARG A 52 21.96 -26.13 -0.90
CA ARG A 52 21.61 -27.53 -0.63
C ARG A 52 20.43 -27.51 0.34
N LYS A 53 19.22 -27.74 -0.17
CA LYS A 53 18.00 -27.93 0.64
C LYS A 53 18.22 -29.14 1.55
N ARG A 54 18.72 -28.92 2.77
CA ARG A 54 18.44 -29.87 3.83
C ARG A 54 16.95 -29.78 4.11
N GLN A 55 16.21 -30.83 3.78
CA GLN A 55 14.81 -30.97 4.21
C GLN A 55 14.80 -30.84 5.73
N LYS A 56 14.31 -29.71 6.24
CA LYS A 56 14.04 -29.56 7.66
C LYS A 56 12.95 -30.56 8.00
N ARG A 57 13.26 -31.50 8.91
CA ARG A 57 12.25 -32.35 9.52
C ARG A 57 11.19 -31.41 10.11
N ARG A 58 9.92 -31.59 9.72
CA ARG A 58 8.80 -30.83 10.28
C ARG A 58 8.76 -31.04 11.78
N SER A 59 8.72 -29.95 12.53
CA SER A 59 8.55 -30.00 13.97
C SER A 59 7.09 -30.30 14.28
N LYS A 60 6.83 -31.12 15.30
CA LYS A 60 5.46 -31.33 15.81
C LYS A 60 4.78 -30.02 16.28
N LEU A 61 5.59 -28.97 16.56
CA LEU A 61 5.08 -27.63 16.94
C LEU A 61 4.71 -26.74 15.76
N ASP A 62 5.03 -27.10 14.51
CA ASP A 62 4.91 -26.15 13.39
C ASP A 62 3.46 -25.64 13.19
N GLY A 63 2.45 -26.46 13.49
CA GLY A 63 1.04 -26.07 13.43
C GLY A 63 0.49 -25.37 14.68
N TYR A 64 1.29 -25.24 15.75
CA TYR A 64 0.84 -24.70 17.04
C TYR A 64 1.63 -23.48 17.50
N ARG A 65 2.64 -23.05 16.73
CA ARG A 65 3.56 -21.97 17.16
C ARG A 65 2.83 -20.67 17.44
N ASP A 66 1.94 -20.26 16.58
CA ASP A 66 1.19 -19.00 16.71
C ASP A 66 0.34 -19.02 18.00
N ILE A 67 -0.35 -20.14 18.24
CA ILE A 67 -1.15 -20.35 19.44
C ILE A 67 -0.28 -20.28 20.70
N ILE A 68 0.91 -20.91 20.67
CA ILE A 68 1.84 -20.90 21.79
C ILE A 68 2.35 -19.49 22.07
N GLU A 69 2.72 -18.75 21.03
CA GLU A 69 3.26 -17.38 21.13
C GLU A 69 2.20 -16.41 21.65
N ASP A 70 0.99 -16.47 21.12
CA ASP A 70 -0.15 -15.63 21.56
C ASP A 70 -0.51 -15.88 23.03
N LYS A 71 -0.67 -17.14 23.39
CA LYS A 71 -1.00 -17.52 24.78
C LYS A 71 0.12 -17.18 25.75
N TYR A 72 1.37 -17.38 25.35
CA TYR A 72 2.52 -17.04 26.18
C TYR A 72 2.67 -15.52 26.37
N THR A 73 2.40 -14.74 25.34
CA THR A 73 2.38 -13.27 25.39
C THR A 73 1.24 -12.75 26.26
N ALA A 74 0.10 -13.46 26.28
CA ALA A 74 -1.02 -13.19 27.18
C ALA A 74 -0.77 -13.59 28.63
N GLY A 75 0.45 -14.10 28.96
CA GLY A 75 0.85 -14.46 30.34
C GLY A 75 0.52 -15.90 30.77
N CYS A 76 0.08 -16.75 29.83
CA CYS A 76 -0.17 -18.16 30.12
C CYS A 76 1.13 -18.93 30.43
N SER A 77 1.09 -19.86 31.37
CA SER A 77 2.22 -20.72 31.66
C SER A 77 2.46 -21.74 30.54
N ALA A 78 3.73 -22.17 30.35
CA ALA A 78 4.03 -23.21 29.38
C ALA A 78 3.29 -24.52 29.61
N ARG A 79 2.87 -24.79 30.87
CA ARG A 79 2.09 -25.97 31.24
C ARG A 79 0.63 -25.82 30.75
N SER A 80 -0.02 -24.71 31.04
CA SER A 80 -1.39 -24.46 30.62
C SER A 80 -1.50 -24.41 29.08
N ILE A 81 -0.49 -23.85 28.40
CA ILE A 81 -0.41 -23.86 26.92
C ILE A 81 -0.30 -25.28 26.39
N TYR A 82 0.55 -26.11 26.99
CA TYR A 82 0.69 -27.52 26.63
C TYR A 82 -0.63 -28.26 26.74
N ASP A 83 -1.31 -28.16 27.87
CA ASP A 83 -2.59 -28.84 28.12
C ASP A 83 -3.65 -28.38 27.11
N PHE A 84 -3.69 -27.07 26.80
CA PHE A 84 -4.59 -26.51 25.81
C PHE A 84 -4.32 -27.01 24.35
N ILE A 85 -3.05 -27.11 23.92
CA ILE A 85 -2.77 -27.60 22.57
C ILE A 85 -2.90 -29.13 22.43
N VAL A 86 -2.77 -29.88 23.55
CA VAL A 86 -3.06 -31.33 23.59
C VAL A 86 -4.54 -31.57 23.28
N GLU A 87 -5.45 -30.79 23.85
CA GLU A 87 -6.88 -30.85 23.54
C GLU A 87 -7.17 -30.56 22.05
N LYS A 88 -6.29 -29.79 21.40
CA LYS A 88 -6.36 -29.49 19.97
C LYS A 88 -5.60 -30.50 19.09
N GLY A 89 -5.17 -31.62 19.64
CA GLY A 89 -4.55 -32.72 18.89
C GLY A 89 -3.02 -32.71 18.84
N PHE A 90 -2.34 -31.92 19.69
CA PHE A 90 -0.88 -31.97 19.77
C PHE A 90 -0.40 -33.28 20.41
N THR A 91 0.46 -34.01 19.70
CA THR A 91 0.99 -35.34 20.14
C THR A 91 2.43 -35.28 20.64
N GLY A 92 3.00 -34.09 20.85
CA GLY A 92 4.36 -33.90 21.36
C GLY A 92 4.44 -33.94 22.88
N LYS A 93 5.66 -33.98 23.44
CA LYS A 93 5.89 -33.95 24.87
C LYS A 93 5.93 -32.51 25.40
N TYR A 94 5.56 -32.32 26.69
CA TYR A 94 5.61 -31.04 27.40
C TYR A 94 6.97 -30.33 27.29
N THR A 95 8.08 -31.08 27.34
CA THR A 95 9.44 -30.52 27.23
C THR A 95 9.66 -29.71 25.97
N ILE A 96 9.05 -30.12 24.85
CA ILE A 96 9.16 -29.40 23.56
C ILE A 96 8.49 -28.01 23.66
N VAL A 97 7.32 -27.93 24.28
CA VAL A 97 6.59 -26.68 24.48
C VAL A 97 7.32 -25.78 25.48
N LYS A 98 7.75 -26.34 26.59
CA LYS A 98 8.54 -25.63 27.62
C LYS A 98 9.82 -25.02 27.04
N ASP A 99 10.56 -25.78 26.24
CA ASP A 99 11.80 -25.31 25.60
C ASP A 99 11.53 -24.24 24.53
N TYR A 100 10.39 -24.36 23.83
CA TYR A 100 9.95 -23.35 22.87
C TYR A 100 9.63 -22.03 23.59
N CYS A 101 8.80 -22.05 24.62
CA CYS A 101 8.47 -20.88 25.44
C CYS A 101 9.70 -20.22 26.06
N ARG A 102 10.66 -21.02 26.57
CA ARG A 102 11.93 -20.50 27.12
C ARG A 102 12.78 -19.79 26.05
N ARG A 103 12.87 -20.33 24.83
CA ARG A 103 13.55 -19.68 23.72
C ARG A 103 12.86 -18.42 23.26
N PHE A 104 11.53 -18.45 23.16
CA PHE A 104 10.69 -17.30 22.81
C PHE A 104 10.88 -16.16 23.81
N ARG A 105 10.84 -16.44 25.12
CA ARG A 105 11.11 -15.46 26.20
C ARG A 105 12.51 -14.84 26.07
N ARG A 106 13.55 -15.64 25.82
CA ARG A 106 14.91 -15.14 25.64
C ARG A 106 15.03 -14.24 24.39
N THR A 107 14.31 -14.56 23.35
CA THR A 107 14.27 -13.74 22.13
C THR A 107 13.54 -12.43 22.40
N GLN A 108 12.48 -12.43 23.18
CA GLN A 108 11.75 -11.21 23.60
C GLN A 108 12.63 -10.31 24.49
N ALA A 109 13.30 -10.89 25.50
CA ALA A 109 14.17 -10.13 26.40
C ALA A 109 15.36 -9.48 25.71
N LYS A 110 15.91 -10.12 24.67
CA LYS A 110 17.00 -9.53 23.85
C LYS A 110 16.55 -8.41 22.94
N LYS A 111 15.25 -8.30 22.64
CA LYS A 111 14.71 -7.24 21.75
C LYS A 111 14.63 -5.87 22.41
N ALA A 112 14.66 -5.78 23.74
CA ALA A 112 14.39 -4.56 24.49
C ALA A 112 15.54 -3.50 24.50
N THR A 113 16.71 -3.80 23.97
CA THR A 113 17.93 -2.99 24.25
C THR A 113 18.72 -2.50 23.04
N ILE A 114 18.25 -2.66 21.80
CA ILE A 114 19.08 -2.35 20.63
C ILE A 114 18.54 -1.14 19.86
N ARG A 115 19.29 -0.01 19.87
CA ARG A 115 19.08 1.09 18.91
C ARG A 115 19.43 0.59 17.51
N VAL A 116 18.49 0.77 16.59
CA VAL A 116 18.71 0.51 15.16
C VAL A 116 19.31 1.78 14.55
N GLU A 117 20.53 1.66 14.00
CA GLU A 117 21.11 2.72 13.18
C GLU A 117 20.54 2.65 11.77
N HIS A 118 20.15 3.79 11.25
CA HIS A 118 19.58 3.92 9.91
C HIS A 118 20.59 4.54 8.96
N THR A 119 20.66 4.00 7.75
CA THR A 119 21.53 4.52 6.69
C THR A 119 20.80 5.63 5.94
N ILE A 120 21.47 6.74 5.69
CA ILE A 120 20.93 7.89 4.97
C ILE A 120 20.42 7.49 3.57
N GLY A 121 19.22 7.92 3.21
CA GLY A 121 18.62 7.69 1.88
C GLY A 121 18.29 6.24 1.55
N LEU A 122 18.46 5.32 2.50
CA LEU A 122 18.27 3.89 2.23
C LEU A 122 16.79 3.51 2.25
N SER A 123 16.04 3.87 3.27
CA SER A 123 14.73 3.27 3.51
C SER A 123 13.64 4.24 3.92
N ALA A 124 12.40 3.84 3.63
CA ALA A 124 11.20 4.37 4.25
C ALA A 124 10.40 3.25 4.91
N GLN A 125 9.53 3.60 5.85
CA GLN A 125 8.58 2.69 6.49
C GLN A 125 7.16 3.21 6.25
N VAL A 126 6.25 2.30 5.92
CA VAL A 126 4.86 2.59 5.57
C VAL A 126 3.93 1.77 6.45
N ASP A 127 2.86 2.43 6.92
CA ASP A 127 1.79 1.80 7.68
C ASP A 127 0.48 2.58 7.52
N TRP A 128 -0.61 2.04 8.04
CA TRP A 128 -1.90 2.69 8.15
C TRP A 128 -2.30 2.85 9.62
N LYS A 129 -2.74 4.05 10.00
CA LYS A 129 -3.58 4.21 11.19
C LYS A 129 -5.02 4.03 10.74
N GLU A 130 -5.55 2.86 11.01
CA GLU A 130 -6.87 2.45 10.54
C GLU A 130 -7.98 2.94 11.45
N ARG A 131 -9.17 3.14 10.87
CA ARG A 131 -10.45 3.38 11.57
C ARG A 131 -10.38 4.48 12.62
N VAL A 132 -9.81 5.61 12.26
CA VAL A 132 -9.90 6.81 13.08
C VAL A 132 -11.29 7.39 12.90
N THR A 133 -12.04 7.57 14.00
CA THR A 133 -13.35 8.21 13.96
C THR A 133 -13.25 9.52 14.72
N MET A 134 -13.66 10.61 14.08
CA MET A 134 -13.77 11.96 14.67
C MET A 134 -15.12 12.57 14.28
N THR A 135 -15.65 13.36 15.15
CA THR A 135 -16.97 14.01 14.99
C THR A 135 -16.78 15.45 14.52
N ASP A 136 -17.59 15.91 13.58
CA ASP A 136 -17.56 17.30 13.16
C ASP A 136 -18.36 18.22 14.12
N ARG A 137 -18.36 19.53 13.87
CA ARG A 137 -19.10 20.52 14.68
C ARG A 137 -20.61 20.29 14.72
N ASN A 138 -21.14 19.55 13.74
CA ASN A 138 -22.57 19.22 13.67
C ASN A 138 -22.90 17.90 14.36
N GLY A 139 -21.93 17.23 14.97
CA GLY A 139 -22.10 15.93 15.62
C GLY A 139 -22.11 14.75 14.67
N VAL A 140 -21.70 14.93 13.40
CA VAL A 140 -21.63 13.85 12.41
C VAL A 140 -20.29 13.13 12.52
N PRO A 141 -20.28 11.80 12.75
CA PRO A 141 -19.05 11.02 12.81
C PRO A 141 -18.47 10.79 11.42
N HIS A 142 -17.18 11.02 11.28
CA HIS A 142 -16.37 10.72 10.09
C HIS A 142 -15.36 9.64 10.42
N THR A 143 -15.38 8.52 9.69
CA THR A 143 -14.41 7.44 9.82
C THR A 143 -13.47 7.46 8.63
N PHE A 144 -12.18 7.47 8.90
CA PHE A 144 -11.13 7.56 7.90
C PHE A 144 -9.89 6.78 8.35
N SER A 145 -8.92 6.66 7.46
CA SER A 145 -7.61 6.12 7.75
C SER A 145 -6.54 7.17 7.47
N ILE A 146 -5.38 7.03 8.12
CA ILE A 146 -4.24 7.90 7.86
C ILE A 146 -3.10 7.04 7.33
N PHE A 147 -2.64 7.35 6.13
CA PHE A 147 -1.43 6.80 5.56
C PHE A 147 -0.23 7.40 6.27
N LEU A 148 0.64 6.54 6.77
CA LEU A 148 1.84 6.91 7.53
C LEU A 148 3.07 6.52 6.70
N TYR A 149 3.92 7.51 6.43
CA TYR A 149 5.19 7.31 5.76
C TYR A 149 6.28 8.01 6.58
N VAL A 150 7.34 7.32 6.91
CA VAL A 150 8.46 7.88 7.68
C VAL A 150 9.80 7.44 7.10
N LEU A 151 10.73 8.38 7.03
CA LEU A 151 12.13 8.14 6.69
C LEU A 151 12.89 7.82 7.99
N PRO A 152 13.36 6.58 8.20
CA PRO A 152 13.95 6.20 9.50
C PRO A 152 15.22 6.96 9.88
N TYR A 153 15.99 7.44 8.90
CA TYR A 153 17.20 8.22 9.16
C TYR A 153 16.86 9.61 9.69
N SER A 154 16.18 10.45 8.91
CA SER A 154 15.84 11.83 9.30
C SER A 154 14.70 11.92 10.29
N LYS A 155 13.86 10.87 10.40
CA LYS A 155 12.57 10.89 11.09
C LYS A 155 11.55 11.80 10.41
N PHE A 156 11.80 12.20 9.16
CA PHE A 156 10.85 12.97 8.37
C PHE A 156 9.60 12.15 8.06
N LYS A 157 8.44 12.80 8.17
CA LYS A 157 7.14 12.14 8.12
C LYS A 157 6.26 12.76 7.05
N PHE A 158 5.53 11.90 6.36
CA PHE A 158 4.41 12.29 5.50
C PHE A 158 3.16 11.57 6.00
N LEU A 159 2.08 12.32 6.14
CA LEU A 159 0.77 11.85 6.56
C LEU A 159 -0.26 12.17 5.49
N LYS A 160 -1.18 11.27 5.23
CA LYS A 160 -2.30 11.51 4.29
C LYS A 160 -3.58 10.89 4.82
N LEU A 161 -4.63 11.70 4.95
CA LEU A 161 -5.97 11.20 5.22
C LEU A 161 -6.52 10.49 3.99
N THR A 162 -7.13 9.31 4.20
CA THR A 162 -7.77 8.53 3.14
C THR A 162 -9.10 7.97 3.62
N LEU A 163 -10.04 7.80 2.70
CA LEU A 163 -11.36 7.21 2.98
C LEU A 163 -11.37 5.70 2.75
N ASP A 164 -10.37 5.17 2.07
CA ASP A 164 -10.18 3.75 1.85
C ASP A 164 -8.69 3.38 1.90
N GLN A 165 -8.40 2.08 1.81
CA GLN A 165 -7.04 1.53 1.79
C GLN A 165 -6.84 0.65 0.54
N LYS A 166 -7.50 0.98 -0.56
CA LYS A 166 -7.35 0.25 -1.82
C LYS A 166 -5.94 0.41 -2.37
N GLN A 167 -5.57 -0.47 -3.29
CA GLN A 167 -4.24 -0.46 -3.89
C GLN A 167 -3.95 0.84 -4.66
N ASP A 168 -4.95 1.39 -5.36
CA ASP A 168 -4.82 2.67 -6.06
C ASP A 168 -4.60 3.83 -5.10
N THR A 169 -5.29 3.82 -3.95
CA THR A 169 -5.09 4.78 -2.88
C THR A 169 -3.69 4.68 -2.30
N LEU A 170 -3.18 3.46 -2.09
CA LEU A 170 -1.80 3.23 -1.65
C LEU A 170 -0.79 3.80 -2.65
N PHE A 171 -0.95 3.53 -3.95
CA PHE A 171 -0.04 4.04 -4.98
C PHE A 171 -0.07 5.56 -5.06
N LYS A 172 -1.25 6.17 -4.96
CA LYS A 172 -1.39 7.62 -4.90
C LYS A 172 -0.68 8.21 -3.68
N CYS A 173 -0.88 7.62 -2.51
CA CYS A 173 -0.23 8.05 -1.26
C CYS A 173 1.30 7.94 -1.35
N LEU A 174 1.82 6.84 -1.92
CA LEU A 174 3.25 6.66 -2.14
C LEU A 174 3.80 7.72 -3.11
N PHE A 175 3.11 7.97 -4.22
CA PHE A 175 3.50 9.00 -5.19
C PHE A 175 3.56 10.39 -4.55
N GLU A 176 2.54 10.77 -3.77
CA GLU A 176 2.51 12.03 -3.04
C GLU A 176 3.62 12.10 -1.98
N ALA A 177 3.88 11.00 -1.27
CA ALA A 177 4.99 10.92 -0.32
C ALA A 177 6.33 11.14 -1.02
N PHE A 178 6.59 10.51 -2.17
CA PHE A 178 7.81 10.71 -2.95
C PHE A 178 7.97 12.15 -3.42
N LYS A 179 6.87 12.78 -3.83
CA LYS A 179 6.87 14.19 -4.22
C LYS A 179 7.25 15.11 -3.06
N VAL A 180 6.65 14.90 -1.88
CA VAL A 180 6.90 15.71 -0.68
C VAL A 180 8.29 15.47 -0.12
N THR A 181 8.77 14.23 -0.10
CA THR A 181 10.10 13.88 0.42
C THR A 181 11.23 14.17 -0.56
N GLY A 182 10.91 14.57 -1.80
CA GLY A 182 11.90 14.96 -2.80
C GLY A 182 12.52 13.79 -3.56
N GLY A 183 11.92 12.61 -3.53
CA GLY A 183 12.37 11.45 -4.29
C GLY A 183 12.02 10.12 -3.64
N ILE A 184 12.63 9.06 -4.18
CA ILE A 184 12.32 7.68 -3.84
C ILE A 184 13.52 7.03 -3.14
N PRO A 185 13.36 6.53 -1.89
CA PRO A 185 14.42 5.79 -1.21
C PRO A 185 14.67 4.44 -1.91
N LYS A 186 15.81 3.82 -1.61
CA LYS A 186 16.20 2.58 -2.28
C LYS A 186 15.32 1.40 -1.92
N GLU A 187 14.73 1.42 -0.73
CA GLU A 187 13.80 0.39 -0.25
C GLU A 187 12.67 0.98 0.58
N ILE A 188 11.54 0.28 0.57
CA ILE A 188 10.38 0.65 1.39
C ILE A 188 9.90 -0.57 2.16
N TRP A 189 9.73 -0.39 3.46
CA TRP A 189 9.28 -1.41 4.40
C TRP A 189 7.78 -1.30 4.60
N PHE A 190 7.09 -2.39 4.30
CA PHE A 190 5.63 -2.50 4.46
C PHE A 190 5.29 -3.51 5.55
N ASP A 191 4.24 -3.22 6.30
CA ASP A 191 3.61 -4.23 7.12
C ASP A 191 2.86 -5.26 6.25
N ASN A 192 2.26 -6.26 6.89
CA ASN A 192 1.54 -7.34 6.23
C ASN A 192 0.20 -6.87 5.64
N MET A 193 0.24 -5.87 4.75
CA MET A 193 -0.93 -5.28 4.09
C MET A 193 -1.39 -6.16 2.92
N SER A 194 -2.69 -6.41 2.82
CA SER A 194 -3.29 -7.18 1.70
C SER A 194 -3.10 -6.51 0.33
N THR A 195 -2.95 -5.19 0.29
CA THR A 195 -2.66 -4.42 -0.92
C THR A 195 -1.24 -4.60 -1.44
N VAL A 196 -0.33 -5.09 -0.59
CA VAL A 196 1.09 -5.29 -0.88
C VAL A 196 1.42 -6.77 -0.98
N ILE A 197 0.89 -7.57 -0.07
CA ILE A 197 1.21 -9.00 0.08
C ILE A 197 0.04 -9.85 -0.35
N ASP A 198 0.32 -10.83 -1.20
CA ASP A 198 -0.67 -11.85 -1.56
C ASP A 198 -0.73 -12.92 -0.46
N HIS A 199 -1.74 -12.83 0.40
CA HIS A 199 -1.95 -13.75 1.50
C HIS A 199 -2.31 -15.17 1.06
N LYS A 200 -2.85 -15.35 -0.16
CA LYS A 200 -3.21 -16.67 -0.70
C LYS A 200 -1.99 -17.47 -1.12
N LEU A 201 -0.92 -16.78 -1.51
CA LEU A 201 0.31 -17.38 -2.02
C LEU A 201 1.49 -17.24 -1.03
N SER A 202 1.26 -16.63 0.13
CA SER A 202 2.30 -16.39 1.15
C SER A 202 2.29 -17.50 2.19
N ASP A 203 3.47 -18.07 2.44
CA ASP A 203 3.75 -18.94 3.58
C ASP A 203 4.25 -18.12 4.77
N PHE A 204 4.18 -18.69 5.99
CA PHE A 204 4.67 -18.06 7.23
C PHE A 204 6.13 -17.55 7.14
N HIS A 205 6.94 -18.09 6.26
CA HIS A 205 8.34 -17.71 6.05
C HIS A 205 8.62 -16.95 4.76
N HIS A 206 7.67 -16.91 3.81
CA HIS A 206 7.86 -16.35 2.47
C HIS A 206 6.65 -15.49 2.11
N HIS A 207 6.79 -14.17 2.30
CA HIS A 207 5.81 -13.22 1.79
C HIS A 207 5.93 -13.15 0.27
N ARG A 208 4.81 -13.26 -0.41
CA ARG A 208 4.70 -13.05 -1.84
C ARG A 208 4.01 -11.71 -2.07
N PHE A 209 4.69 -10.81 -2.74
CA PHE A 209 4.13 -9.52 -3.10
C PHE A 209 3.10 -9.67 -4.22
N ASN A 210 2.09 -8.82 -4.20
CA ASN A 210 1.11 -8.71 -5.26
C ASN A 210 1.79 -8.28 -6.57
N GLU A 211 1.44 -8.88 -7.71
CA GLU A 211 2.10 -8.61 -9.01
C GLU A 211 1.99 -7.15 -9.44
N ARG A 212 0.82 -6.53 -9.30
CA ARG A 212 0.62 -5.11 -9.63
C ARG A 212 1.45 -4.20 -8.73
N PHE A 213 1.60 -4.56 -7.46
CA PHE A 213 2.46 -3.85 -6.54
C PHE A 213 3.94 -4.01 -6.90
N LEU A 214 4.38 -5.20 -7.31
CA LEU A 214 5.75 -5.43 -7.80
C LEU A 214 6.04 -4.59 -9.05
N SER A 215 5.10 -4.52 -9.99
CA SER A 215 5.24 -3.67 -11.17
C SER A 215 5.38 -2.19 -10.80
N PHE A 216 4.55 -1.70 -9.87
CA PHE A 216 4.68 -0.33 -9.35
C PHE A 216 6.04 -0.10 -8.69
N SER A 217 6.49 -1.00 -7.84
CA SER A 217 7.78 -0.86 -7.14
C SER A 217 8.98 -0.90 -8.10
N HIS A 218 8.91 -1.73 -9.13
CA HIS A 218 9.91 -1.81 -10.19
C HIS A 218 10.00 -0.49 -10.97
N ASP A 219 8.86 0.04 -11.42
CA ASP A 219 8.81 1.28 -12.21
C ASP A 219 9.16 2.51 -11.37
N ALA A 220 8.86 2.49 -10.08
CA ALA A 220 9.30 3.49 -9.11
C ALA A 220 10.80 3.36 -8.77
N GLY A 221 11.37 2.18 -8.95
CA GLY A 221 12.79 1.91 -8.70
C GLY A 221 13.13 1.69 -7.23
N PHE A 222 12.20 1.26 -6.39
CA PHE A 222 12.50 0.86 -5.01
C PHE A 222 12.34 -0.64 -4.80
N HIS A 223 13.06 -1.16 -3.81
CA HIS A 223 12.94 -2.55 -3.39
C HIS A 223 11.91 -2.67 -2.26
N PRO A 224 10.80 -3.41 -2.44
CA PRO A 224 9.84 -3.62 -1.37
C PRO A 224 10.35 -4.66 -0.37
N VAL A 225 10.19 -4.36 0.91
CA VAL A 225 10.57 -5.24 2.02
C VAL A 225 9.37 -5.47 2.91
N ALA A 226 8.98 -6.73 3.08
CA ALA A 226 7.92 -7.08 4.03
C ALA A 226 8.48 -7.10 5.46
N CYS A 227 7.80 -6.42 6.37
CA CYS A 227 8.10 -6.51 7.79
C CYS A 227 7.80 -7.94 8.28
N ARG A 228 8.71 -8.53 9.04
CA ARG A 228 8.47 -9.85 9.62
C ARG A 228 7.55 -9.73 10.83
N PRO A 229 6.57 -10.63 10.97
CA PRO A 229 5.77 -10.71 12.19
C PRO A 229 6.65 -10.78 13.43
N PHE A 230 6.24 -10.15 14.52
CA PHE A 230 6.90 -10.19 15.84
C PHE A 230 8.33 -9.61 15.90
N ARG A 231 8.73 -8.73 14.97
CA ARG A 231 10.00 -7.99 15.05
C ARG A 231 9.79 -6.48 15.11
N PRO A 232 9.52 -5.92 16.30
CA PRO A 232 9.25 -4.48 16.49
C PRO A 232 10.41 -3.59 16.03
N GLN A 233 11.62 -4.11 15.99
CA GLN A 233 12.81 -3.33 15.56
C GLN A 233 12.78 -2.91 14.09
N THR A 234 12.06 -3.66 13.24
CA THR A 234 11.94 -3.34 11.81
C THR A 234 10.90 -2.30 11.51
N LYS A 235 9.98 -2.04 12.44
CA LYS A 235 8.81 -1.15 12.29
C LYS A 235 8.77 0.02 13.28
N GLY A 236 9.74 0.10 14.19
CA GLY A 236 9.70 0.99 15.35
C GLY A 236 9.46 2.47 15.05
N CYS A 237 9.88 2.97 13.88
CA CYS A 237 9.69 4.36 13.50
C CYS A 237 8.23 4.66 13.14
N VAL A 238 7.60 3.81 12.34
CA VAL A 238 6.21 4.02 11.93
C VAL A 238 5.22 3.69 13.05
N GLU A 239 5.52 2.72 13.92
CA GLU A 239 4.72 2.47 15.13
C GLU A 239 4.76 3.64 16.11
N ALA A 240 5.94 4.27 16.27
CA ALA A 240 6.06 5.50 17.07
C ALA A 240 5.22 6.64 16.46
N LEU A 241 5.23 6.77 15.13
CA LEU A 241 4.40 7.74 14.43
C LEU A 241 2.90 7.46 14.61
N ALA A 242 2.46 6.20 14.53
CA ALA A 242 1.06 5.83 14.73
C ALA A 242 0.53 6.22 16.13
N ARG A 243 1.40 6.18 17.15
CA ARG A 243 1.05 6.66 18.51
C ARG A 243 0.88 8.18 18.58
N THR A 244 1.62 8.95 17.77
CA THR A 244 1.49 10.41 17.77
C THR A 244 0.17 10.90 17.16
N MET A 245 -0.61 10.02 16.51
CA MET A 245 -1.96 10.33 16.02
C MET A 245 -2.95 10.66 17.15
N GLU A 246 -2.64 10.33 18.40
CA GLU A 246 -3.37 10.80 19.57
C GLU A 246 -3.47 12.35 19.65
N ARG A 247 -2.53 13.05 19.03
CA ARG A 247 -2.55 14.53 18.93
C ARG A 247 -3.69 15.08 18.07
N LEU A 248 -4.41 14.22 17.34
CA LEU A 248 -5.62 14.63 16.61
C LEU A 248 -6.86 14.74 17.53
N LYS A 249 -6.87 14.07 18.69
CA LYS A 249 -8.02 14.06 19.60
C LYS A 249 -8.55 15.45 19.99
N PRO A 250 -7.72 16.48 20.26
CA PRO A 250 -8.22 17.81 20.59
C PRO A 250 -9.03 18.49 19.49
N TYR A 251 -8.93 18.00 18.26
CA TYR A 251 -9.66 18.53 17.11
C TYR A 251 -11.01 17.87 16.89
N ASP A 252 -11.39 16.90 17.73
CA ASP A 252 -12.71 16.29 17.71
C ASP A 252 -13.78 17.34 18.05
N GLY A 253 -14.77 17.51 17.19
CA GLY A 253 -15.75 18.60 17.28
C GLY A 253 -15.30 19.96 16.74
N GLU A 254 -14.07 20.10 16.23
CA GLU A 254 -13.49 21.39 15.82
C GLU A 254 -13.39 21.59 14.30
N PHE A 255 -13.82 20.66 13.48
CA PHE A 255 -13.82 20.75 12.02
C PHE A 255 -15.25 20.68 11.46
N SER A 256 -15.44 21.15 10.23
CA SER A 256 -16.77 21.16 9.55
C SER A 256 -16.80 20.23 8.35
N THR A 257 -15.68 20.02 7.68
CA THR A 257 -15.58 19.22 6.45
C THR A 257 -14.42 18.24 6.50
N VAL A 258 -14.44 17.23 5.63
CA VAL A 258 -13.30 16.30 5.46
C VAL A 258 -12.05 17.04 4.98
N ASN A 259 -12.20 18.15 4.24
CA ASN A 259 -11.07 18.98 3.82
C ASN A 259 -10.42 19.67 5.02
N ASP A 260 -11.21 20.22 5.95
CA ASP A 260 -10.66 20.80 7.18
C ASP A 260 -9.86 19.75 7.99
N LEU A 261 -10.38 18.53 8.05
CA LEU A 261 -9.72 17.42 8.72
C LEU A 261 -8.42 17.03 8.02
N ASN A 262 -8.40 17.02 6.68
CA ASN A 262 -7.17 16.79 5.91
C ASN A 262 -6.12 17.88 6.19
N ASP A 263 -6.53 19.14 6.32
CA ASP A 263 -5.64 20.25 6.66
C ASP A 263 -5.08 20.12 8.10
N ILE A 264 -5.89 19.60 9.02
CA ILE A 264 -5.43 19.30 10.40
C ILE A 264 -4.35 18.21 10.35
N VAL A 265 -4.55 17.14 9.59
CA VAL A 265 -3.57 16.06 9.43
C VAL A 265 -2.27 16.57 8.79
N ASN A 266 -2.36 17.43 7.78
CA ASN A 266 -1.20 18.03 7.13
C ASN A 266 -0.41 18.93 8.09
N ARG A 267 -1.09 19.77 8.87
CA ARG A 267 -0.43 20.61 9.91
C ARG A 267 0.23 19.77 10.98
N LEU A 268 -0.36 18.64 11.36
CA LEU A 268 0.27 17.72 12.31
C LEU A 268 1.59 17.16 11.74
N ALA A 269 1.62 16.78 10.47
CA ALA A 269 2.85 16.31 9.82
C ALA A 269 3.93 17.39 9.81
N GLU A 270 3.54 18.63 9.53
CA GLU A 270 4.44 19.80 9.54
C GLU A 270 5.02 20.06 10.94
N TRP A 271 4.19 20.04 11.96
CA TRP A 271 4.65 20.16 13.35
C TRP A 271 5.64 19.08 13.73
N LEU A 272 5.30 17.82 13.45
CA LEU A 272 6.17 16.69 13.76
C LEU A 272 7.51 16.73 13.04
N ASN A 273 7.59 17.39 11.88
CA ASN A 273 8.84 17.57 11.15
C ASN A 273 9.70 18.72 11.66
N HIS A 274 9.09 19.68 12.37
CA HIS A 274 9.79 20.83 12.98
C HIS A 274 10.08 20.64 14.48
N GLU A 275 9.46 19.66 15.15
CA GLU A 275 9.80 19.29 16.53
C GLU A 275 11.10 18.49 16.58
N LYS A 276 11.88 18.71 17.63
CA LYS A 276 13.05 17.86 17.89
C LYS A 276 12.62 16.43 18.21
N SER A 277 13.16 15.48 17.48
CA SER A 277 12.90 14.07 17.74
C SER A 277 13.55 13.62 19.05
N GLN A 278 12.79 12.94 19.89
CA GLN A 278 13.28 12.39 21.17
C GLN A 278 14.45 11.39 21.00
N SER A 279 14.56 10.76 19.82
CA SER A 279 15.56 9.73 19.57
C SER A 279 16.96 10.27 19.32
N ASN A 280 17.10 11.47 18.73
CA ASN A 280 18.37 12.07 18.34
C ASN A 280 18.50 13.56 18.68
N ASN A 281 17.48 14.16 19.29
CA ASN A 281 17.41 15.57 19.65
C ASN A 281 17.62 16.55 18.48
N GLN A 282 17.34 16.12 17.26
CA GLN A 282 17.43 16.92 16.03
C GLN A 282 16.06 17.06 15.38
N LYS A 283 15.85 18.13 14.61
CA LYS A 283 14.62 18.33 13.85
C LYS A 283 14.64 17.46 12.59
N PRO A 284 13.57 16.70 12.31
CA PRO A 284 13.48 15.88 11.11
C PRO A 284 13.74 16.65 9.81
N ILE A 285 13.24 17.87 9.69
CA ILE A 285 13.39 18.71 8.51
C ILE A 285 14.88 19.04 8.20
N GLU A 286 15.72 19.22 9.22
CA GLU A 286 17.14 19.54 9.07
C GLU A 286 17.93 18.33 8.55
N LEU A 287 17.64 17.14 9.07
CA LEU A 287 18.26 15.90 8.60
C LEU A 287 17.77 15.49 7.22
N TRP A 288 16.48 15.71 6.93
CA TRP A 288 15.88 15.41 5.65
C TRP A 288 16.50 16.25 4.51
N THR A 289 16.86 17.50 4.77
CA THR A 289 17.51 18.35 3.76
C THR A 289 18.79 17.72 3.20
N LYS A 290 19.51 16.97 4.03
CA LYS A 290 20.68 16.18 3.60
C LYS A 290 20.29 14.83 2.98
N GLU A 291 19.26 14.18 3.53
CA GLU A 291 18.85 12.86 3.12
C GLU A 291 18.23 12.84 1.72
N LYS A 292 17.48 13.87 1.33
CA LYS A 292 16.82 13.95 0.01
C LYS A 292 17.79 13.89 -1.18
N GLU A 293 19.05 14.31 -0.99
CA GLU A 293 20.09 14.25 -2.03
C GLU A 293 20.48 12.81 -2.40
N HIS A 294 20.14 11.83 -1.55
CA HIS A 294 20.44 10.41 -1.75
C HIS A 294 19.26 9.64 -2.37
N PHE A 295 18.14 10.30 -2.66
CA PHE A 295 16.97 9.67 -3.25
C PHE A 295 17.07 9.60 -4.77
N ARG A 296 16.34 8.64 -5.34
CA ARG A 296 16.12 8.57 -6.79
C ARG A 296 15.10 9.60 -7.20
N SER A 297 15.25 10.11 -8.42
CA SER A 297 14.29 11.04 -9.01
C SER A 297 12.90 10.41 -9.12
N LEU A 298 11.86 11.21 -8.92
CA LEU A 298 10.48 10.78 -9.07
C LEU A 298 10.17 10.46 -10.53
N ASN A 299 9.66 9.27 -10.78
CA ASN A 299 9.09 8.90 -12.06
C ASN A 299 7.62 9.35 -12.12
N HIS A 300 7.32 10.34 -12.94
CA HIS A 300 5.97 10.90 -13.08
C HIS A 300 4.98 9.94 -13.78
N ASP A 301 5.46 8.95 -14.53
CA ASP A 301 4.62 7.95 -15.20
C ASP A 301 3.93 7.00 -14.21
N LEU A 302 4.33 7.00 -12.94
CA LEU A 302 3.68 6.25 -11.87
C LEU A 302 2.21 6.63 -11.67
N VAL A 303 1.80 7.81 -12.12
CA VAL A 303 0.40 8.27 -12.12
C VAL A 303 -0.53 7.27 -12.79
N ARG A 304 -0.07 6.53 -13.79
CA ARG A 304 -0.84 5.48 -14.49
C ARG A 304 -1.37 4.38 -13.56
N TYR A 305 -0.69 4.09 -12.46
CA TYR A 305 -1.07 3.03 -11.52
C TYR A 305 -2.29 3.36 -10.64
N PHE A 306 -2.57 4.61 -10.38
CA PHE A 306 -3.71 5.04 -9.56
C PHE A 306 -4.72 5.89 -10.33
N ASN A 307 -4.40 6.29 -11.55
CA ASN A 307 -5.35 6.80 -12.51
C ASN A 307 -5.99 5.67 -13.35
N SER A 308 -5.67 4.42 -13.07
CA SER A 308 -6.21 3.24 -13.78
C SER A 308 -7.70 2.98 -13.50
N ASP A 309 -8.30 3.70 -12.54
CA ASP A 309 -9.76 3.78 -12.42
C ASP A 309 -10.43 4.39 -13.68
N GLN A 310 -9.61 4.85 -14.61
CA GLN A 310 -10.01 5.46 -15.87
C GLN A 310 -10.02 4.48 -17.05
N THR A 311 -9.55 3.24 -16.89
CA THR A 311 -9.69 2.22 -17.94
C THR A 311 -10.96 1.43 -17.72
N ARG A 312 -11.85 1.41 -18.71
CA ARG A 312 -13.09 0.64 -18.69
C ARG A 312 -13.25 -0.14 -19.99
N LYS A 313 -13.77 -1.36 -19.85
CA LYS A 313 -14.21 -2.13 -21.00
C LYS A 313 -15.58 -1.62 -21.44
N VAL A 314 -15.72 -1.32 -22.71
CA VAL A 314 -17.02 -0.95 -23.29
C VAL A 314 -17.92 -2.17 -23.27
N SER A 315 -19.11 -2.01 -22.67
CA SER A 315 -20.11 -3.09 -22.53
C SER A 315 -20.80 -3.40 -23.86
N GLN A 316 -21.60 -4.50 -23.88
CA GLN A 316 -22.38 -4.90 -25.08
C GLN A 316 -23.43 -3.87 -25.49
N ASP A 317 -23.92 -3.10 -24.54
CA ASP A 317 -24.85 -1.98 -24.74
C ASP A 317 -24.13 -0.65 -25.08
N SER A 318 -22.87 -0.74 -25.48
CA SER A 318 -22.08 0.42 -25.94
C SER A 318 -21.90 1.51 -24.89
N MET A 319 -21.73 1.11 -23.62
CA MET A 319 -21.61 2.00 -22.48
C MET A 319 -20.33 1.77 -21.71
N ILE A 320 -19.85 2.82 -21.06
CA ILE A 320 -18.80 2.73 -20.03
C ILE A 320 -19.36 3.23 -18.70
N ARG A 321 -18.85 2.70 -17.60
CA ARG A 321 -19.25 3.10 -16.25
C ARG A 321 -18.21 4.03 -15.62
N PHE A 322 -18.67 5.21 -15.17
CA PHE A 322 -17.86 6.17 -14.43
C PHE A 322 -18.68 6.76 -13.27
N GLN A 323 -18.15 6.74 -12.04
CA GLN A 323 -18.80 7.25 -10.82
C GLN A 323 -20.27 6.80 -10.64
N ASN A 324 -20.56 5.50 -10.87
CA ASN A 324 -21.88 4.89 -10.83
C ASN A 324 -22.87 5.32 -11.94
N HIS A 325 -22.48 6.17 -12.87
CA HIS A 325 -23.23 6.55 -14.05
C HIS A 325 -22.69 5.85 -15.28
N GLN A 326 -23.53 5.69 -16.30
CA GLN A 326 -23.15 5.08 -17.56
C GLN A 326 -23.16 6.14 -18.67
N TYR A 327 -22.15 6.08 -19.55
CA TYR A 327 -21.93 7.01 -20.62
C TYR A 327 -21.73 6.26 -21.93
N SER A 328 -22.40 6.71 -23.01
CA SER A 328 -22.31 6.05 -24.30
C SER A 328 -20.95 6.22 -24.97
N VAL A 329 -20.62 5.23 -25.77
CA VAL A 329 -19.45 5.22 -26.67
C VAL A 329 -19.92 4.60 -27.98
N SER A 330 -19.28 4.94 -29.09
CA SER A 330 -19.61 4.33 -30.38
C SER A 330 -19.56 2.79 -30.33
N PRO A 331 -20.52 2.07 -30.94
CA PRO A 331 -20.55 0.62 -31.01
C PRO A 331 -19.26 -0.05 -31.56
N ASN A 332 -18.46 0.70 -32.32
CA ASN A 332 -17.18 0.25 -32.85
C ASN A 332 -16.17 -0.13 -31.75
N TYR A 333 -16.40 0.30 -30.52
CA TYR A 333 -15.53 0.06 -29.37
C TYR A 333 -16.06 -0.98 -28.38
N ILE A 334 -17.20 -1.63 -28.68
CA ILE A 334 -17.73 -2.72 -27.85
C ILE A 334 -16.66 -3.80 -27.60
N GLY A 335 -16.48 -4.15 -26.33
CA GLY A 335 -15.49 -5.15 -25.90
C GLY A 335 -14.05 -4.64 -25.80
N LYS A 336 -13.76 -3.43 -26.24
CA LYS A 336 -12.44 -2.79 -26.15
C LYS A 336 -12.25 -2.07 -24.83
N GLU A 337 -11.01 -1.94 -24.38
CA GLU A 337 -10.67 -1.15 -23.21
C GLU A 337 -10.38 0.29 -23.63
N VAL A 338 -11.02 1.24 -22.98
CA VAL A 338 -10.90 2.68 -23.22
C VAL A 338 -10.45 3.39 -21.96
N GLU A 339 -9.66 4.45 -22.09
CA GLU A 339 -9.22 5.30 -20.99
C GLU A 339 -10.21 6.45 -20.79
N ILE A 340 -10.57 6.74 -19.54
CA ILE A 340 -11.42 7.88 -19.16
C ILE A 340 -10.54 8.92 -18.46
N LYS A 341 -10.58 10.15 -18.92
CA LYS A 341 -9.84 11.28 -18.30
C LYS A 341 -10.83 12.39 -17.91
N PRO A 342 -11.10 12.56 -16.58
CA PRO A 342 -11.85 13.72 -16.14
C PRO A 342 -11.07 15.00 -16.42
N THR A 343 -11.80 16.07 -16.76
CA THR A 343 -11.21 17.41 -16.89
C THR A 343 -10.82 17.95 -15.51
N THR A 344 -9.91 18.92 -15.47
CA THR A 344 -9.40 19.52 -14.23
C THR A 344 -10.47 20.23 -13.42
N ASP A 345 -11.53 20.71 -14.06
CA ASP A 345 -12.71 21.33 -13.43
C ASP A 345 -13.71 20.30 -12.88
N GLY A 346 -13.50 19.02 -13.14
CA GLY A 346 -14.34 17.92 -12.69
C GLY A 346 -15.74 17.87 -13.29
N LYS A 347 -16.02 18.62 -14.37
CA LYS A 347 -17.36 18.72 -14.99
C LYS A 347 -17.56 17.81 -16.19
N THR A 348 -16.47 17.34 -16.80
CA THR A 348 -16.50 16.60 -18.06
C THR A 348 -15.56 15.39 -17.99
N ILE A 349 -15.90 14.32 -18.70
CA ILE A 349 -15.01 13.19 -18.98
C ILE A 349 -14.70 13.11 -20.46
N ARG A 350 -13.44 12.79 -20.78
CA ARG A 350 -12.94 12.53 -22.13
C ARG A 350 -12.55 11.07 -22.22
N ILE A 351 -12.98 10.37 -23.23
CA ILE A 351 -12.76 8.93 -23.43
C ILE A 351 -11.77 8.74 -24.55
N PHE A 352 -10.74 7.94 -24.33
CA PHE A 352 -9.65 7.72 -25.28
C PHE A 352 -9.51 6.23 -25.60
N TYR A 353 -9.17 5.95 -26.87
CA TYR A 353 -8.76 4.62 -27.31
C TYR A 353 -7.42 4.72 -28.00
N HIS A 354 -6.41 4.00 -27.51
CA HIS A 354 -5.02 4.07 -27.98
C HIS A 354 -4.50 5.52 -28.12
N GLY A 355 -4.80 6.37 -27.13
CA GLY A 355 -4.35 7.77 -27.11
C GLY A 355 -5.18 8.75 -27.96
N THR A 356 -6.14 8.25 -28.75
CA THR A 356 -7.04 9.08 -29.55
C THR A 356 -8.34 9.33 -28.78
N GLU A 357 -8.77 10.59 -28.64
CA GLU A 357 -10.06 10.92 -28.06
C GLU A 357 -11.19 10.42 -28.97
N ILE A 358 -12.07 9.59 -28.43
CA ILE A 358 -13.18 8.98 -29.18
C ILE A 358 -14.54 9.51 -28.74
N GLN A 359 -14.66 10.06 -27.52
CA GLN A 359 -15.91 10.62 -27.00
C GLN A 359 -15.63 11.56 -25.83
N LYS A 360 -16.59 12.46 -25.59
CA LYS A 360 -16.59 13.42 -24.48
C LYS A 360 -18.01 13.55 -23.91
N HIS A 361 -18.16 13.50 -22.58
CA HIS A 361 -19.44 13.69 -21.91
C HIS A 361 -19.32 14.68 -20.76
N ASP A 362 -20.36 15.50 -20.58
CA ASP A 362 -20.54 16.25 -19.35
C ASP A 362 -21.03 15.31 -18.23
N LEU A 363 -20.51 15.48 -17.03
CA LEU A 363 -20.93 14.71 -15.87
C LEU A 363 -22.32 15.16 -15.44
N THR A 364 -23.24 14.21 -15.31
CA THR A 364 -24.61 14.44 -14.92
C THR A 364 -25.02 13.49 -13.79
N ASN A 365 -26.14 13.77 -13.14
CA ASN A 365 -26.75 12.89 -12.14
C ASN A 365 -27.67 11.81 -12.78
N LYS A 366 -27.77 11.75 -14.11
CA LYS A 366 -28.55 10.75 -14.81
C LYS A 366 -27.85 9.42 -14.81
N GLN A 367 -28.55 8.32 -14.58
CA GLN A 367 -27.99 6.98 -14.56
C GLN A 367 -27.40 6.58 -15.94
N PHE A 368 -28.05 6.98 -17.03
CA PHE A 368 -27.63 6.70 -18.41
C PHE A 368 -27.49 8.00 -19.19
N ASN A 369 -26.35 8.21 -19.81
CA ASN A 369 -25.99 9.41 -20.57
C ASN A 369 -25.63 9.03 -22.00
N TYR A 370 -26.47 9.38 -22.94
CA TYR A 370 -26.26 9.10 -24.35
C TYR A 370 -25.83 10.36 -25.10
N ASP A 371 -24.75 10.26 -25.85
CA ASP A 371 -24.46 11.20 -26.90
C ASP A 371 -25.40 10.93 -28.10
N PRO A 372 -25.92 11.95 -28.79
CA PRO A 372 -26.84 11.76 -29.91
C PRO A 372 -26.28 10.92 -31.04
N HIS A 373 -24.98 11.08 -31.38
CA HIS A 373 -24.33 10.28 -32.43
C HIS A 373 -24.17 8.82 -32.02
N ASP A 374 -23.76 8.57 -30.80
CA ASP A 374 -23.64 7.21 -30.28
C ASP A 374 -25.02 6.54 -30.24
N LYS A 375 -26.04 7.24 -29.76
CA LYS A 375 -27.42 6.73 -29.70
C LYS A 375 -27.94 6.34 -31.07
N HIS A 376 -27.72 7.20 -32.09
CA HIS A 376 -28.07 6.91 -33.47
C HIS A 376 -27.33 5.67 -33.99
N ALA A 377 -26.02 5.57 -33.76
CA ALA A 377 -25.23 4.43 -34.19
C ALA A 377 -25.65 3.12 -33.49
N ILE A 378 -26.00 3.17 -32.19
CA ILE A 378 -26.50 2.04 -31.42
C ILE A 378 -27.83 1.55 -32.01
N LEU A 379 -28.79 2.45 -32.25
CA LEU A 379 -30.07 2.11 -32.84
C LEU A 379 -29.91 1.49 -34.23
N LYS A 380 -29.04 2.05 -35.05
CA LYS A 380 -28.76 1.53 -36.40
C LYS A 380 -28.05 0.18 -36.41
N SER A 381 -27.27 -0.11 -35.38
CA SER A 381 -26.53 -1.38 -35.30
C SER A 381 -27.41 -2.61 -35.06
N ASP A 382 -28.56 -2.45 -34.39
CA ASP A 382 -29.43 -3.56 -33.99
C ASP A 382 -30.92 -3.27 -34.20
N LEU A 383 -31.53 -2.41 -33.39
CA LEU A 383 -32.98 -2.23 -33.28
C LEU A 383 -33.62 -1.64 -34.56
N MET A 384 -32.90 -0.77 -35.28
CA MET A 384 -33.37 -0.06 -36.46
C MET A 384 -32.48 -0.28 -37.67
N LYS A 385 -31.92 -1.48 -37.80
CA LYS A 385 -30.93 -1.85 -38.83
C LYS A 385 -31.40 -1.61 -40.26
N ASP A 386 -32.70 -1.76 -40.52
CA ASP A 386 -33.32 -1.64 -41.82
C ASP A 386 -33.95 -0.26 -42.05
N LYS A 387 -33.77 0.69 -41.11
CA LYS A 387 -34.34 2.05 -41.17
C LYS A 387 -33.37 3.06 -41.75
N THR A 388 -33.90 4.11 -42.39
CA THR A 388 -33.11 5.24 -42.88
C THR A 388 -32.60 6.10 -41.72
N ASP A 389 -31.57 6.89 -41.93
CA ASP A 389 -31.03 7.80 -40.91
C ASP A 389 -32.10 8.86 -40.49
N GLU A 390 -32.97 9.29 -41.43
CA GLU A 390 -34.07 10.20 -41.17
C GLU A 390 -35.10 9.57 -40.26
N GLU A 391 -35.49 8.32 -40.49
CA GLU A 391 -36.43 7.58 -39.63
C GLU A 391 -35.89 7.39 -38.21
N ILE A 392 -34.57 7.10 -38.07
CA ILE A 392 -33.90 6.96 -36.77
C ILE A 392 -33.88 8.32 -36.03
N ASN A 393 -33.55 9.42 -36.73
CA ASN A 393 -33.53 10.74 -36.15
C ASN A 393 -34.97 11.17 -35.69
N GLN A 394 -35.98 10.87 -36.49
CA GLN A 394 -37.37 11.16 -36.12
C GLN A 394 -37.79 10.36 -34.86
N TYR A 395 -37.40 9.08 -34.78
CA TYR A 395 -37.63 8.26 -33.59
C TYR A 395 -36.94 8.82 -32.35
N MET A 396 -35.70 9.29 -32.48
CA MET A 396 -34.96 9.90 -31.39
C MET A 396 -35.63 11.21 -30.88
N LEU A 397 -36.10 12.06 -31.80
CA LEU A 397 -36.81 13.32 -31.48
C LEU A 397 -38.14 13.04 -30.76
N ASN A 398 -38.90 12.05 -31.22
CA ASN A 398 -40.17 11.68 -30.62
C ASN A 398 -40.00 11.13 -29.21
N ASN A 399 -38.93 10.38 -28.93
CA ASN A 399 -38.67 9.85 -27.59
C ASN A 399 -38.13 10.90 -26.61
N LEU A 400 -37.41 11.92 -27.08
CA LEU A 400 -37.00 13.04 -26.22
C LEU A 400 -38.21 13.83 -25.71
N SER A 401 -39.25 14.05 -26.54
CA SER A 401 -40.46 14.75 -26.14
C SER A 401 -41.28 13.99 -25.09
N ILE A 402 -41.21 12.68 -25.02
CA ILE A 402 -41.91 11.86 -24.01
C ILE A 402 -41.21 11.93 -22.64
N TYR A 403 -39.86 12.01 -22.61
CA TYR A 403 -39.12 12.12 -21.36
C TYR A 403 -39.19 13.49 -20.73
N ASP A 404 -39.31 14.56 -21.52
CA ASP A 404 -39.52 15.93 -21.01
C ASP A 404 -40.91 16.13 -20.40
N GLN A 405 -41.92 15.30 -20.79
CA GLN A 405 -43.28 15.33 -20.21
C GLN A 405 -43.44 14.53 -18.90
N ILE A 406 -42.47 13.68 -18.55
CA ILE A 406 -42.49 12.87 -17.30
C ILE A 406 -41.69 13.54 -16.18
N GLY A 407 -40.97 14.62 -16.47
CA GLY A 407 -40.12 15.37 -15.54
C GLY A 407 -40.68 16.66 -14.98
N GLU A 408 -42.01 16.95 -15.15
CA GLU A 408 -42.73 18.04 -14.46
C GLU A 408 -43.51 17.55 -13.24
#